data_29173c1e6794963fb734b21bd505b4f2
#
_entry.id   29173c1e6794963fb734b21bd505b4f2
#
_cell.length_a   1.000
_cell.length_b   1.000
_cell.length_c   1.000
_cell.angle_alpha   90.00
_cell.angle_beta   90.00
_cell.angle_gamma   90.00
#
_symmetry.space_group_name_H-M   'P 1'
#
loop_
_entity.id
_entity.type
_entity.pdbx_description
1 polymer ?
#
loop_
_entity_poly.entity_id
_entity_poly.type
_entity_poly.pdbx_seq_one_letter_code
_entity_poly.pdbx_strand_id
1 'polypeptide(L)'
;MKNISDPLSKISHSVFQNIHTNNLIYNTCWEDPRCDRQLLELKPDSRVVMITSAGCNALDYALDSPAEIHCVDMNPRQNALLELKKATFNQGKHDDLFQIFGEGVHSQV
;
A
#
# COMPACT_ATOMS: atom_id res chain seq x y z
N MET A 1 -26.00 -18.12 0.34
CA MET A 1 -25.91 -16.65 0.25
C MET A 1 -26.67 -16.08 1.45
N LYS A 2 -25.98 -15.45 2.42
CA LYS A 2 -26.64 -14.76 3.54
C LYS A 2 -27.37 -13.51 3.01
N ASN A 3 -28.62 -13.36 3.39
CA ASN A 3 -29.49 -12.29 2.94
C ASN A 3 -28.97 -10.95 3.42
N ILE A 4 -28.61 -10.04 2.52
CA ILE A 4 -28.06 -8.69 2.78
C ILE A 4 -29.08 -7.77 3.52
N SER A 5 -30.28 -8.26 3.79
CA SER A 5 -31.36 -7.53 4.47
C SER A 5 -31.38 -7.67 6.00
N ASP A 6 -30.50 -8.51 6.58
CA ASP A 6 -30.44 -8.67 8.03
C ASP A 6 -29.84 -7.41 8.69
N PRO A 7 -30.50 -6.82 9.71
CA PRO A 7 -30.03 -5.64 10.44
C PRO A 7 -28.61 -5.80 11.00
N LEU A 8 -28.26 -7.00 11.50
CA LEU A 8 -26.93 -7.30 12.01
C LEU A 8 -25.87 -7.26 10.92
N SER A 9 -26.19 -7.72 9.72
CA SER A 9 -25.28 -7.66 8.58
C SER A 9 -25.01 -6.21 8.13
N LYS A 10 -26.02 -5.34 8.18
CA LYS A 10 -25.87 -3.91 7.86
C LYS A 10 -25.00 -3.20 8.89
N ILE A 11 -25.19 -3.48 10.18
CA ILE A 11 -24.36 -2.92 11.25
C ILE A 11 -22.91 -3.38 11.09
N SER A 12 -22.70 -4.67 10.90
CA SER A 12 -21.35 -5.24 10.67
C SER A 12 -20.67 -4.62 9.45
N HIS A 13 -21.41 -4.45 8.35
CA HIS A 13 -20.89 -3.83 7.13
C HIS A 13 -20.54 -2.34 7.36
N SER A 14 -21.40 -1.60 8.08
CA SER A 14 -21.14 -0.20 8.39
C SER A 14 -19.91 -0.02 9.29
N VAL A 15 -19.75 -0.86 10.31
CA VAL A 15 -18.57 -0.87 11.19
C VAL A 15 -17.32 -1.22 10.40
N PHE A 16 -17.37 -2.25 9.57
CA PHE A 16 -16.26 -2.64 8.71
C PHE A 16 -15.84 -1.51 7.75
N GLN A 17 -16.81 -0.91 7.07
CA GLN A 17 -16.54 0.24 6.19
C GLN A 17 -15.91 1.40 6.95
N ASN A 18 -16.45 1.75 8.12
CA ASN A 18 -15.93 2.86 8.91
C ASN A 18 -14.48 2.61 9.36
N ILE A 19 -14.15 1.39 9.78
CA ILE A 19 -12.77 1.03 10.16
C ILE A 19 -11.85 1.11 8.95
N HIS A 20 -12.22 0.49 7.83
CA HIS A 20 -11.37 0.41 6.64
C HIS A 20 -11.22 1.74 5.89
N THR A 21 -12.21 2.64 5.99
CA THR A 21 -12.14 3.95 5.34
C THR A 21 -11.42 4.99 6.19
N ASN A 22 -11.51 4.88 7.51
CA ASN A 22 -11.05 5.90 8.44
C ASN A 22 -9.72 5.59 9.14
N ASN A 23 -9.15 4.41 8.92
CA ASN A 23 -7.88 4.03 9.53
C ASN A 23 -6.89 3.54 8.47
N LEU A 24 -5.61 3.70 8.78
CA LEU A 24 -4.56 3.01 8.05
C LEU A 24 -4.61 1.53 8.46
N ILE A 25 -4.76 0.64 7.48
CA ILE A 25 -4.90 -0.80 7.75
C ILE A 25 -3.54 -1.50 7.65
N TYR A 26 -2.78 -1.15 6.64
CA TYR A 26 -1.46 -1.74 6.39
C TYR A 26 -0.40 -0.65 6.36
N ASN A 27 0.63 -0.77 7.18
CA ASN A 27 1.80 0.11 7.17
C ASN A 27 3.00 -0.51 6.43
N THR A 28 3.01 -1.83 6.31
CA THR A 28 4.03 -2.59 5.59
C THR A 28 3.40 -3.78 4.86
N CYS A 29 4.10 -4.28 3.83
CA CYS A 29 3.73 -5.51 3.15
C CYS A 29 4.23 -6.72 3.95
N TRP A 30 3.47 -7.82 3.87
CA TRP A 30 3.79 -9.06 4.57
C TRP A 30 4.24 -10.16 3.61
N GLU A 31 4.02 -9.96 2.29
CA GLU A 31 4.45 -10.86 1.25
C GLU A 31 5.90 -10.54 0.84
N ASP A 32 6.59 -11.53 0.28
CA ASP A 32 7.92 -11.36 -0.29
C ASP A 32 7.81 -10.93 -1.76
N PRO A 33 8.09 -9.65 -2.08
CA PRO A 33 7.94 -9.13 -3.44
C PRO A 33 8.92 -9.77 -4.44
N ARG A 34 9.97 -10.43 -3.96
CA ARG A 34 10.96 -11.10 -4.82
C ARG A 34 10.32 -12.27 -5.57
N CYS A 35 9.40 -13.00 -4.92
CA CYS A 35 8.64 -14.06 -5.56
C CYS A 35 7.77 -13.52 -6.68
N ASP A 36 7.05 -12.44 -6.42
CA ASP A 36 6.18 -11.81 -7.40
C ASP A 36 6.96 -11.29 -8.60
N ARG A 37 8.09 -10.61 -8.36
CA ARG A 37 8.95 -10.09 -9.44
C ARG A 37 9.50 -11.20 -10.34
N GLN A 38 9.88 -12.35 -9.76
CA GLN A 38 10.33 -13.51 -10.53
C GLN A 38 9.20 -14.12 -11.38
N LEU A 39 7.98 -14.17 -10.86
CA LEU A 39 6.84 -14.74 -11.57
C LEU A 39 6.28 -13.80 -12.65
N LEU A 40 6.26 -12.50 -12.38
CA LEU A 40 5.69 -11.50 -13.28
C LEU A 40 6.63 -11.16 -14.43
N GLU A 41 7.94 -11.33 -14.25
CA GLU A 41 8.97 -11.02 -15.26
C GLU A 41 8.74 -9.63 -15.90
N LEU A 42 8.59 -8.60 -15.04
CA LEU A 42 8.28 -7.24 -15.49
C LEU A 42 9.36 -6.72 -16.44
N LYS A 43 8.91 -6.10 -17.53
CA LYS A 43 9.73 -5.54 -18.59
C LYS A 43 9.51 -4.02 -18.70
N PRO A 44 10.40 -3.27 -19.38
CA PRO A 44 10.26 -1.83 -19.55
C PRO A 44 8.96 -1.37 -20.26
N ASP A 45 8.30 -2.24 -20.99
CA ASP A 45 7.00 -1.99 -21.64
C ASP A 45 5.80 -2.49 -20.83
N SER A 46 6.04 -3.14 -19.69
CA SER A 46 4.98 -3.67 -18.84
C SER A 46 4.16 -2.54 -18.20
N ARG A 47 2.85 -2.76 -18.15
CA ARG A 47 1.90 -1.92 -17.39
C ARG A 47 1.29 -2.74 -16.28
N VAL A 48 1.45 -2.28 -15.06
CA VAL A 48 1.01 -2.99 -13.86
C VAL A 48 -0.19 -2.27 -13.27
N VAL A 49 -1.23 -3.02 -12.92
CA VAL A 49 -2.33 -2.54 -12.07
C VAL A 49 -2.34 -3.40 -10.82
N MET A 50 -2.32 -2.77 -9.65
CA MET A 50 -2.24 -3.47 -8.38
C MET A 50 -3.03 -2.75 -7.28
N ILE A 51 -3.36 -3.48 -6.20
CA ILE A 51 -3.88 -2.88 -4.99
C ILE A 51 -2.74 -2.17 -4.27
N THR A 52 -2.96 -0.92 -3.85
CA THR A 52 -1.94 -0.11 -3.16
C THR A 52 -1.46 -0.77 -1.88
N SER A 53 -2.42 -1.23 -1.03
CA SER A 53 -2.09 -1.81 0.29
C SER A 53 -1.12 -0.90 1.05
N ALA A 54 0.03 -1.39 1.50
CA ALA A 54 1.07 -0.58 2.14
C ALA A 54 1.98 0.16 1.15
N GLY A 55 1.86 -0.08 -0.15
CA GLY A 55 2.68 0.52 -1.21
C GLY A 55 4.09 -0.08 -1.35
N CYS A 56 4.50 -1.01 -0.49
CA CYS A 56 5.85 -1.59 -0.53
C CYS A 56 6.08 -2.34 -1.85
N ASN A 57 5.14 -3.20 -2.27
CA ASN A 57 5.28 -3.98 -3.50
C ASN A 57 5.35 -3.09 -4.74
N ALA A 58 4.61 -1.96 -4.76
CA ALA A 58 4.71 -1.00 -5.86
C ALA A 58 6.11 -0.40 -5.98
N LEU A 59 6.75 -0.09 -4.85
CA LEU A 59 8.12 0.41 -4.82
C LEU A 59 9.12 -0.67 -5.23
N ASP A 60 8.92 -1.92 -4.82
CA ASP A 60 9.75 -3.06 -5.26
C ASP A 60 9.61 -3.32 -6.76
N TYR A 61 8.40 -3.29 -7.32
CA TYR A 61 8.18 -3.48 -8.75
C TYR A 61 8.78 -2.35 -9.59
N ALA A 62 8.86 -1.13 -9.03
CA ALA A 62 9.52 0.00 -9.70
C ALA A 62 11.02 -0.25 -9.95
N LEU A 63 11.68 -1.16 -9.20
CA LEU A 63 13.07 -1.54 -9.43
C LEU A 63 13.28 -2.25 -10.78
N ASP A 64 12.24 -2.89 -11.33
CA ASP A 64 12.27 -3.50 -12.65
C ASP A 64 11.97 -2.50 -13.78
N SER A 65 11.71 -1.24 -13.42
CA SER A 65 11.47 -0.12 -14.36
C SER A 65 10.37 -0.39 -15.40
N PRO A 66 9.18 -0.89 -14.99
CA PRO A 66 8.07 -1.05 -15.93
C PRO A 66 7.61 0.31 -16.47
N ALA A 67 6.88 0.33 -17.59
CA ALA A 67 6.38 1.56 -18.20
C ALA A 67 5.46 2.34 -17.26
N GLU A 68 4.57 1.62 -16.57
CA GLU A 68 3.58 2.24 -15.66
C GLU A 68 3.22 1.28 -14.52
N ILE A 69 3.00 1.86 -13.32
CA ILE A 69 2.41 1.13 -12.19
C ILE A 69 1.21 1.96 -11.70
N HIS A 70 0.01 1.38 -11.82
CA HIS A 70 -1.24 1.98 -11.33
C HIS A 70 -1.63 1.32 -10.02
N CYS A 71 -1.51 2.07 -8.93
CA CYS A 71 -1.88 1.63 -7.59
C CYS A 71 -3.29 2.11 -7.26
N VAL A 72 -4.17 1.19 -6.91
CA VAL A 72 -5.59 1.46 -6.62
C VAL A 72 -5.94 0.92 -5.25
N ASP A 73 -6.57 1.73 -4.41
CA ASP A 73 -7.10 1.29 -3.13
C ASP A 73 -8.40 2.03 -2.80
N MET A 74 -9.36 1.33 -2.23
CA MET A 74 -10.59 1.93 -1.73
C MET A 74 -10.36 2.79 -0.49
N ASN A 75 -9.28 2.52 0.25
CA ASN A 75 -8.88 3.30 1.40
C ASN A 75 -7.90 4.41 0.97
N PRO A 76 -8.31 5.69 0.95
CA PRO A 76 -7.45 6.78 0.52
C PRO A 76 -6.19 6.95 1.39
N ARG A 77 -6.20 6.44 2.64
CA ARG A 77 -5.03 6.48 3.51
C ARG A 77 -3.91 5.55 3.06
N GLN A 78 -4.26 4.43 2.43
CA GLN A 78 -3.26 3.54 1.83
C GLN A 78 -2.57 4.23 0.65
N ASN A 79 -3.34 4.93 -0.20
CA ASN A 79 -2.75 5.72 -1.28
C ASN A 79 -1.88 6.87 -0.74
N ALA A 80 -2.34 7.56 0.30
CA ALA A 80 -1.55 8.62 0.95
C ALA A 80 -0.24 8.07 1.57
N LEU A 81 -0.27 6.87 2.15
CA LEU A 81 0.93 6.21 2.67
C LEU A 81 1.95 5.94 1.55
N LEU A 82 1.50 5.44 0.39
CA LEU A 82 2.37 5.25 -0.77
C LEU A 82 3.00 6.57 -1.21
N GLU A 83 2.22 7.64 -1.31
CA GLU A 83 2.75 8.97 -1.67
C GLU A 83 3.75 9.49 -0.63
N LEU A 84 3.50 9.29 0.66
CA LEU A 84 4.45 9.62 1.71
C LEU A 84 5.77 8.85 1.54
N LYS A 85 5.70 7.54 1.30
CA LYS A 85 6.88 6.71 1.04
C LYS A 85 7.65 7.21 -0.17
N LYS A 86 6.98 7.48 -1.29
CA LYS A 86 7.60 8.04 -2.51
C LYS A 86 8.29 9.37 -2.22
N ALA A 87 7.63 10.28 -1.49
CA ALA A 87 8.21 11.57 -1.13
C ALA A 87 9.47 11.39 -0.27
N THR A 88 9.43 10.46 0.69
CA THR A 88 10.58 10.16 1.56
C THR A 88 11.75 9.57 0.75
N PHE A 89 11.47 8.66 -0.19
CA PHE A 89 12.51 8.13 -1.09
C PHE A 89 13.14 9.21 -1.99
N ASN A 90 12.34 10.16 -2.46
CA ASN A 90 12.81 11.20 -3.39
C ASN A 90 13.54 12.35 -2.70
N GLN A 91 13.19 12.69 -1.47
CA GLN A 91 13.65 13.89 -0.79
C GLN A 91 14.37 13.61 0.53
N GLY A 92 14.07 12.47 1.16
CA GLY A 92 14.60 12.09 2.46
C GLY A 92 16.00 11.50 2.36
N LYS A 93 16.68 11.49 3.49
CA LYS A 93 17.89 10.69 3.67
C LYS A 93 17.47 9.27 4.04
N HIS A 94 18.35 8.30 3.79
CA HIS A 94 18.11 6.91 4.20
C HIS A 94 17.75 6.80 5.68
N ASP A 95 18.42 7.59 6.54
CA ASP A 95 18.17 7.58 7.98
C ASP A 95 16.78 8.06 8.35
N ASP A 96 16.25 9.08 7.67
CA ASP A 96 14.88 9.57 7.86
C ASP A 96 13.86 8.48 7.51
N LEU A 97 14.06 7.80 6.39
CA LEU A 97 13.22 6.70 5.96
C LEU A 97 13.24 5.55 6.97
N PHE A 98 14.43 5.18 7.44
CA PHE A 98 14.59 4.12 8.43
C PHE A 98 13.94 4.48 9.78
N GLN A 99 14.10 5.72 10.24
CA GLN A 99 13.45 6.19 11.47
C GLN A 99 11.93 6.17 11.37
N ILE A 100 11.36 6.65 10.26
CA ILE A 100 9.90 6.71 10.09
C ILE A 100 9.30 5.31 9.92
N PHE A 101 9.85 4.49 9.02
CA PHE A 101 9.24 3.22 8.62
C PHE A 101 9.85 1.97 9.26
N GLY A 102 11.07 2.05 9.77
CA GLY A 102 11.74 0.98 10.49
C GLY A 102 11.51 1.07 12.00
N GLU A 103 11.88 2.20 12.62
CA GLU A 103 11.77 2.39 14.07
C GLU A 103 10.44 3.01 14.50
N GLY A 104 9.72 3.65 13.58
CA GLY A 104 8.45 4.32 13.85
C GLY A 104 8.58 5.61 14.67
N VAL A 105 9.78 6.16 14.77
CA VAL A 105 10.09 7.40 15.52
C VAL A 105 11.03 8.26 14.70
N HIS A 106 10.70 9.54 14.57
CA HIS A 106 11.57 10.53 13.94
C HIS A 106 11.66 11.79 14.82
N SER A 107 12.85 12.28 15.07
CA SER A 107 13.10 13.38 16.02
C SER A 107 12.54 14.74 15.60
N GLN A 108 12.14 14.89 14.35
CA GLN A 108 11.64 16.15 13.76
C GLN A 108 10.19 16.07 13.29
N VAL A 109 9.47 14.99 13.60
CA VAL A 109 8.06 14.79 13.27
C VAL A 109 7.22 14.64 14.51
#